data_ba97c4980b530ac40b7cc3fbaf6c7f6f
#
_entry.id   ba97c4980b530ac40b7cc3fbaf6c7f6f
#
_cell.length_a   1.000
_cell.length_b   1.000
_cell.length_c   1.000
_cell.angle_alpha   90.00
_cell.angle_beta   90.00
_cell.angle_gamma   90.00
#
_symmetry.space_group_name_H-M   'P 1'
#
loop_
_entity.id
_entity.type
_entity.pdbx_description
1 polymer ?
#
loop_
_entity_poly.entity_id
_entity_poly.type
_entity_poly.pdbx_seq_one_letter_code
_entity_poly.pdbx_strand_id
1 'polypeptide(L)'
;YEIMPSLVGSEMCIRDRSRSNHFIFPVELAIAGGFFIMMEYGFDMELLDIVDENGKPTGETVERKTAHSEGIRHRTAHVWIVRKSDEGAEVLLQKRAMNKDSFPGRYDTSSAGHIQAGDEPEESAIRELHEELGIKASVDDLQFVDTFVIQYEKEFYGKMFKDSEIAFVYVYTKPVNIDELTLQKEELDGVEWFNLEYVYEECRKHNQKFCAPVGGLEIVRRFVRGTGL
;
A
#
# COMPACT_ATOMS: atom_id res chain seq x y z
N TYR A 1 16.56 31.35 51.83
CA TYR A 1 16.46 32.05 50.54
C TYR A 1 17.48 31.46 49.57
N GLU A 2 17.07 30.56 48.74
CA GLU A 2 17.87 30.17 47.57
C GLU A 2 16.96 30.08 46.34
N ILE A 3 17.34 30.82 45.35
CA ILE A 3 16.66 30.95 44.05
C ILE A 3 17.08 29.76 43.18
N MET A 4 16.13 28.96 42.75
CA MET A 4 16.38 27.97 41.74
C MET A 4 16.43 28.61 40.33
N PRO A 5 17.43 28.24 39.48
CA PRO A 5 17.45 28.66 38.10
C PRO A 5 16.52 27.78 37.25
N SER A 6 15.72 28.46 36.40
CA SER A 6 14.89 27.84 35.38
C SER A 6 15.74 27.16 34.31
N LEU A 7 15.58 25.86 34.13
CA LEU A 7 16.08 25.14 32.97
C LEU A 7 15.11 25.33 31.79
N VAL A 8 15.54 26.15 30.84
CA VAL A 8 14.95 26.20 29.51
C VAL A 8 15.50 25.00 28.75
N GLY A 9 14.69 23.96 28.57
CA GLY A 9 14.99 22.82 27.72
C GLY A 9 14.82 23.20 26.25
N SER A 10 15.90 23.19 25.51
CA SER A 10 15.88 23.23 24.06
C SER A 10 15.31 21.91 23.52
N GLU A 11 14.16 21.98 22.87
CA GLU A 11 13.63 20.87 22.09
C GLU A 11 14.55 20.61 20.89
N MET A 12 15.31 19.54 20.95
CA MET A 12 16.04 19.02 19.81
C MET A 12 15.15 18.00 19.11
N CYS A 13 14.43 18.45 18.09
CA CYS A 13 13.73 17.58 17.15
C CYS A 13 14.75 16.74 16.37
N ILE A 14 14.99 15.52 16.81
CA ILE A 14 15.68 14.52 16.00
C ILE A 14 14.62 13.84 15.14
N ARG A 15 14.57 14.23 13.88
CA ARG A 15 13.74 13.56 12.86
C ARG A 15 14.46 12.27 12.47
N ASP A 16 14.09 11.17 13.11
CA ASP A 16 14.52 9.84 12.66
C ASP A 16 13.58 9.38 11.54
N ARG A 17 14.11 9.28 10.31
CA ARG A 17 13.36 9.01 9.06
C ARG A 17 13.13 7.52 8.82
N SER A 18 13.18 6.67 9.81
CA SER A 18 13.15 5.23 9.59
C SER A 18 12.05 4.46 10.34
N ARG A 19 10.93 5.09 10.73
CA ARG A 19 9.82 4.34 11.37
C ARG A 19 8.48 5.02 11.13
N SER A 20 7.48 4.19 10.82
CA SER A 20 6.04 4.49 10.88
C SER A 20 5.69 5.50 11.99
N ASN A 21 4.80 6.44 11.68
CA ASN A 21 4.34 7.48 12.61
C ASN A 21 3.62 6.86 13.82
N HIS A 22 4.40 6.42 14.83
CA HIS A 22 3.86 6.06 16.14
C HIS A 22 3.71 7.33 16.97
N PHE A 23 2.50 7.82 17.13
CA PHE A 23 2.19 8.85 18.13
C PHE A 23 2.03 8.17 19.48
N ILE A 24 2.98 8.40 20.39
CA ILE A 24 2.90 7.96 21.78
C ILE A 24 2.24 9.09 22.58
N PHE A 25 1.01 8.88 23.03
CA PHE A 25 0.41 9.75 24.04
C PHE A 25 0.68 9.18 25.44
N PRO A 26 1.22 9.97 26.38
CA PRO A 26 1.32 9.50 27.77
C PRO A 26 -0.07 9.45 28.41
N VAL A 27 -0.49 8.27 28.84
CA VAL A 27 -1.68 8.11 29.68
C VAL A 27 -1.22 8.05 31.13
N GLU A 28 -1.62 9.03 31.94
CA GLU A 28 -1.48 8.94 33.39
C GLU A 28 -2.35 7.82 33.94
N LEU A 29 -1.74 6.79 34.48
CA LEU A 29 -2.45 5.74 35.21
C LEU A 29 -2.21 5.89 36.71
N ALA A 30 -3.31 5.80 37.50
CA ALA A 30 -3.34 5.91 38.91
C ALA A 30 -2.51 4.81 39.59
N ILE A 31 -1.81 5.21 40.67
CA ILE A 31 -0.91 4.39 41.46
C ILE A 31 -1.70 3.35 42.24
N ALA A 32 -1.42 2.08 42.03
CA ALA A 32 -1.66 1.03 43.03
C ALA A 32 -0.38 0.19 43.13
N GLY A 33 0.35 0.38 44.23
CA GLY A 33 1.40 -0.56 44.62
C GLY A 33 2.77 -0.41 43.96
N GLY A 34 3.30 0.80 43.75
CA GLY A 34 4.75 1.03 43.59
C GLY A 34 5.44 0.43 42.36
N PHE A 35 4.71 -0.02 41.35
CA PHE A 35 5.27 -0.46 40.04
C PHE A 35 4.65 0.31 38.92
N PHE A 36 5.49 0.96 38.10
CA PHE A 36 5.07 1.57 36.84
C PHE A 36 5.01 0.51 35.73
N ILE A 37 3.81 0.16 35.31
CA ILE A 37 3.63 -0.59 34.07
C ILE A 37 3.29 0.46 32.99
N MET A 38 4.25 0.79 32.13
CA MET A 38 3.97 1.50 30.88
C MET A 38 3.28 0.52 29.93
N MET A 39 1.99 0.66 29.73
CA MET A 39 1.33 0.03 28.58
C MET A 39 1.44 0.98 27.40
N GLU A 40 2.33 0.63 26.47
CA GLU A 40 2.36 1.26 25.15
C GLU A 40 1.17 0.73 24.35
N TYR A 41 0.11 1.50 24.25
CA TYR A 41 -0.90 1.30 23.21
C TYR A 41 -0.45 2.04 21.96
N GLY A 42 0.31 1.37 21.10
CA GLY A 42 0.55 1.83 19.76
C GLY A 42 -0.74 1.69 18.94
N PHE A 43 -1.52 2.74 18.81
CA PHE A 43 -2.49 2.83 17.72
C PHE A 43 -1.70 3.13 16.46
N ASP A 44 -1.53 2.13 15.62
CA ASP A 44 -0.96 2.27 14.29
C ASP A 44 -1.99 3.02 13.42
N MET A 45 -2.00 4.35 13.48
CA MET A 45 -2.87 5.19 12.67
C MET A 45 -2.17 5.47 11.34
N GLU A 46 -2.60 4.78 10.30
CA GLU A 46 -2.16 5.06 8.94
C GLU A 46 -2.86 6.35 8.45
N LEU A 47 -2.07 7.42 8.29
CA LEU A 47 -2.53 8.71 7.77
C LEU A 47 -2.24 8.81 6.28
N LEU A 48 -3.24 9.25 5.52
CA LEU A 48 -3.18 9.43 4.07
C LEU A 48 -3.38 10.90 3.72
N ASP A 49 -2.70 11.38 2.68
CA ASP A 49 -3.00 12.70 2.11
C ASP A 49 -4.36 12.68 1.41
N ILE A 50 -5.19 13.67 1.71
CA ILE A 50 -6.37 13.97 0.88
C ILE A 50 -5.88 14.63 -0.41
N VAL A 51 -6.34 14.13 -1.55
CA VAL A 51 -5.85 14.61 -2.85
C VAL A 51 -6.97 15.15 -3.75
N ASP A 52 -6.59 16.03 -4.67
CA ASP A 52 -7.46 16.54 -5.73
C ASP A 52 -7.70 15.48 -6.84
N GLU A 53 -8.38 15.87 -7.90
CA GLU A 53 -8.70 15.00 -9.05
C GLU A 53 -7.46 14.54 -9.85
N ASN A 54 -6.32 15.22 -9.66
CA ASN A 54 -5.05 14.88 -10.32
C ASN A 54 -4.08 14.12 -9.40
N GLY A 55 -4.52 13.75 -8.19
CA GLY A 55 -3.68 13.05 -7.20
C GLY A 55 -2.71 13.97 -6.45
N LYS A 56 -2.89 15.29 -6.52
CA LYS A 56 -2.03 16.24 -5.82
C LYS A 56 -2.56 16.44 -4.39
N PRO A 57 -1.69 16.34 -3.36
CA PRO A 57 -2.07 16.60 -1.97
C PRO A 57 -2.66 17.99 -1.78
N THR A 58 -3.78 18.06 -1.05
CA THR A 58 -4.46 19.32 -0.69
C THR A 58 -3.82 20.02 0.51
N GLY A 59 -2.96 19.29 1.26
CA GLY A 59 -2.39 19.73 2.53
C GLY A 59 -3.18 19.23 3.75
N GLU A 60 -4.30 18.54 3.53
CA GLU A 60 -5.08 17.88 4.57
C GLU A 60 -4.81 16.39 4.58
N THR A 61 -4.94 15.76 5.75
CA THR A 61 -4.75 14.33 5.93
C THR A 61 -5.98 13.67 6.54
N VAL A 62 -6.11 12.36 6.33
CA VAL A 62 -7.22 11.57 6.86
C VAL A 62 -6.70 10.21 7.33
N GLU A 63 -7.30 9.64 8.38
CA GLU A 63 -7.06 8.26 8.78
C GLU A 63 -7.63 7.30 7.72
N ARG A 64 -6.87 6.25 7.37
CA ARG A 64 -7.25 5.23 6.37
C ARG A 64 -8.67 4.69 6.57
N LYS A 65 -9.06 4.36 7.81
CA LYS A 65 -10.42 3.84 8.09
C LYS A 65 -11.49 4.87 7.76
N THR A 66 -11.26 6.14 8.05
CA THR A 66 -12.16 7.25 7.73
C THR A 66 -12.20 7.43 6.21
N ALA A 67 -11.06 7.39 5.53
CA ALA A 67 -11.00 7.50 4.07
C ALA A 67 -11.91 6.48 3.39
N HIS A 68 -11.85 5.20 3.79
CA HIS A 68 -12.68 4.14 3.21
C HIS A 68 -14.12 4.11 3.73
N SER A 69 -14.43 4.68 4.88
CA SER A 69 -15.82 4.78 5.35
C SER A 69 -16.60 5.92 4.68
N GLU A 70 -15.91 7.02 4.37
CA GLU A 70 -16.49 8.23 3.79
C GLU A 70 -16.25 8.35 2.27
N GLY A 71 -15.32 7.59 1.69
CA GLY A 71 -14.93 7.65 0.28
C GLY A 71 -14.07 8.87 -0.03
N ILE A 72 -13.18 9.24 0.91
CA ILE A 72 -12.27 10.37 0.74
C ILE A 72 -11.13 9.95 -0.19
N ARG A 73 -10.87 10.79 -1.20
CA ARG A 73 -9.86 10.49 -2.22
C ARG A 73 -8.45 10.59 -1.67
N HIS A 74 -7.68 9.52 -1.90
CA HIS A 74 -6.29 9.37 -1.48
C HIS A 74 -5.46 8.70 -2.57
N ARG A 75 -4.19 8.39 -2.30
CA ARG A 75 -3.25 7.83 -3.27
C ARG A 75 -2.86 6.41 -2.90
N THR A 76 -2.67 5.57 -3.93
CA THR A 76 -2.08 4.24 -3.81
C THR A 76 -0.95 4.03 -4.83
N ALA A 77 0.02 3.18 -4.50
CA ALA A 77 1.09 2.76 -5.40
C ALA A 77 0.87 1.29 -5.78
N HIS A 78 0.79 1.01 -7.08
CA HIS A 78 0.56 -0.31 -7.64
C HIS A 78 1.79 -0.75 -8.43
N VAL A 79 2.47 -1.78 -7.97
CA VAL A 79 3.59 -2.39 -8.69
C VAL A 79 3.12 -3.64 -9.42
N TRP A 80 3.38 -3.69 -10.72
CA TRP A 80 3.09 -4.82 -11.59
C TRP A 80 4.38 -5.48 -12.03
N ILE A 81 4.62 -6.70 -11.59
CA ILE A 81 5.79 -7.49 -11.96
C ILE A 81 5.44 -8.25 -13.23
N VAL A 82 6.16 -7.99 -14.31
CA VAL A 82 5.92 -8.62 -15.60
C VAL A 82 7.16 -9.28 -16.15
N ARG A 83 6.95 -10.35 -16.91
CA ARG A 83 8.02 -11.02 -17.65
C ARG A 83 7.54 -11.49 -19.02
N LYS A 84 8.50 -11.73 -19.92
CA LYS A 84 8.24 -12.40 -21.18
C LYS A 84 8.22 -13.91 -20.98
N SER A 85 7.29 -14.58 -21.66
CA SER A 85 7.26 -16.04 -21.78
C SER A 85 7.07 -16.45 -23.24
N ASP A 86 7.16 -17.75 -23.54
CA ASP A 86 6.92 -18.29 -24.88
C ASP A 86 5.47 -18.09 -25.35
N GLU A 87 4.54 -17.96 -24.40
CA GLU A 87 3.10 -17.76 -24.65
C GLU A 87 2.67 -16.29 -24.57
N GLY A 88 3.63 -15.35 -24.53
CA GLY A 88 3.40 -13.91 -24.40
C GLY A 88 3.82 -13.36 -23.03
N ALA A 89 3.34 -12.18 -22.68
CA ALA A 89 3.68 -11.58 -21.39
C ALA A 89 2.91 -12.23 -20.25
N GLU A 90 3.61 -12.44 -19.14
CA GLU A 90 3.03 -12.89 -17.87
C GLU A 90 3.12 -11.78 -16.82
N VAL A 91 2.14 -11.76 -15.92
CA VAL A 91 2.09 -10.90 -14.74
C VAL A 91 2.07 -11.75 -13.48
N LEU A 92 2.87 -11.37 -12.49
CA LEU A 92 2.82 -11.95 -11.16
C LEU A 92 1.64 -11.32 -10.40
N LEU A 93 0.76 -12.14 -9.85
CA LEU A 93 -0.34 -11.66 -9.02
C LEU A 93 -0.20 -12.22 -7.60
N GLN A 94 -0.48 -11.38 -6.61
CA GLN A 94 -0.59 -11.83 -5.21
C GLN A 94 -1.97 -12.42 -4.94
N LYS A 95 -2.02 -13.47 -4.13
CA LYS A 95 -3.26 -14.00 -3.58
C LYS A 95 -3.48 -13.37 -2.20
N ARG A 96 -4.50 -12.54 -2.08
CA ARG A 96 -4.85 -11.83 -0.86
C ARG A 96 -5.14 -12.82 0.28
N ALA A 97 -4.64 -12.51 1.48
CA ALA A 97 -4.90 -13.34 2.65
C ALA A 97 -6.40 -13.39 3.00
N MET A 98 -6.83 -14.47 3.62
CA MET A 98 -8.25 -14.67 3.95
C MET A 98 -8.79 -13.72 5.03
N ASN A 99 -7.91 -13.06 5.78
CA ASN A 99 -8.25 -12.07 6.82
C ASN A 99 -8.36 -10.62 6.32
N LYS A 100 -8.18 -10.38 5.01
CA LYS A 100 -8.28 -9.03 4.43
C LYS A 100 -9.71 -8.48 4.48
N ASP A 101 -9.82 -7.18 4.73
CA ASP A 101 -11.09 -6.45 4.81
C ASP A 101 -11.88 -6.45 3.49
N SER A 102 -11.17 -6.55 2.36
CA SER A 102 -11.77 -6.56 1.02
C SER A 102 -11.21 -7.70 0.17
N PHE A 103 -12.04 -8.33 -0.63
CA PHE A 103 -11.69 -9.38 -1.60
C PHE A 103 -10.78 -10.50 -1.08
N PRO A 104 -11.04 -11.13 0.09
CA PRO A 104 -10.19 -12.18 0.64
C PRO A 104 -10.03 -13.35 -0.33
N GLY A 105 -8.81 -13.90 -0.41
CA GLY A 105 -8.47 -15.08 -1.20
C GLY A 105 -8.47 -14.90 -2.72
N ARG A 106 -8.66 -13.68 -3.25
CA ARG A 106 -8.61 -13.41 -4.68
C ARG A 106 -7.22 -12.96 -5.10
N TYR A 107 -6.94 -13.13 -6.41
CA TYR A 107 -5.70 -12.63 -7.01
C TYR A 107 -5.82 -11.15 -7.36
N ASP A 108 -4.82 -10.38 -6.98
CA ASP A 108 -4.75 -8.93 -7.11
C ASP A 108 -3.41 -8.52 -7.77
N THR A 109 -3.15 -7.22 -7.87
CA THR A 109 -1.89 -6.60 -8.31
C THR A 109 -0.68 -7.31 -7.70
N SER A 110 0.51 -7.24 -8.30
CA SER A 110 1.69 -7.92 -7.76
C SER A 110 2.04 -7.45 -6.35
N SER A 111 2.03 -6.13 -6.13
CA SER A 111 2.13 -5.48 -4.83
C SER A 111 1.40 -4.13 -4.89
N ALA A 112 0.66 -3.77 -3.84
CA ALA A 112 -0.08 -2.51 -3.80
C ALA A 112 -0.34 -2.06 -2.38
N GLY A 113 -0.11 -0.78 -2.12
CA GLY A 113 -0.41 -0.17 -0.83
C GLY A 113 -0.69 1.31 -0.89
N HIS A 114 -1.11 1.85 0.24
CA HIS A 114 -1.39 3.27 0.38
C HIS A 114 -0.09 4.08 0.41
N ILE A 115 -0.14 5.26 -0.21
CA ILE A 115 0.91 6.26 -0.07
C ILE A 115 0.61 7.03 1.20
N GLN A 116 1.47 6.89 2.20
CA GLN A 116 1.30 7.58 3.49
C GLN A 116 1.40 9.08 3.31
N ALA A 117 0.82 9.83 4.26
CA ALA A 117 0.83 11.29 4.22
C ALA A 117 2.27 11.83 4.19
N GLY A 118 2.57 12.61 3.15
CA GLY A 118 3.88 13.22 2.92
C GLY A 118 4.91 12.32 2.21
N ASP A 119 4.55 11.07 1.88
CA ASP A 119 5.43 10.18 1.11
C ASP A 119 5.29 10.42 -0.40
N GLU A 120 6.37 10.12 -1.13
CA GLU A 120 6.35 10.09 -2.59
C GLU A 120 5.88 8.71 -3.11
N PRO A 121 5.17 8.67 -4.25
CA PRO A 121 4.60 7.42 -4.79
C PRO A 121 5.63 6.32 -5.04
N GLU A 122 6.82 6.65 -5.58
CA GLU A 122 7.88 5.67 -5.85
C GLU A 122 8.50 5.10 -4.57
N GLU A 123 8.65 5.89 -3.51
CA GLU A 123 9.16 5.42 -2.23
C GLU A 123 8.18 4.44 -1.60
N SER A 124 6.88 4.74 -1.67
CA SER A 124 5.81 3.84 -1.23
C SER A 124 5.77 2.55 -2.05
N ALA A 125 5.92 2.63 -3.39
CA ALA A 125 5.99 1.45 -4.25
C ALA A 125 7.14 0.51 -3.88
N ILE A 126 8.33 1.06 -3.58
CA ILE A 126 9.50 0.29 -3.16
C ILE A 126 9.27 -0.34 -1.78
N ARG A 127 8.69 0.41 -0.85
CA ARG A 127 8.39 -0.06 0.51
C ARG A 127 7.42 -1.25 0.45
N GLU A 128 6.31 -1.12 -0.25
CA GLU A 128 5.31 -2.19 -0.39
C GLU A 128 5.89 -3.44 -1.06
N LEU A 129 6.69 -3.26 -2.13
CA LEU A 129 7.34 -4.36 -2.82
C LEU A 129 8.29 -5.15 -1.89
N HIS A 130 8.99 -4.43 -0.99
CA HIS A 130 9.84 -5.05 0.00
C HIS A 130 9.05 -5.70 1.15
N GLU A 131 8.03 -5.03 1.69
CA GLU A 131 7.24 -5.51 2.82
C GLU A 131 6.40 -6.74 2.43
N GLU A 132 5.69 -6.68 1.30
CA GLU A 132 4.79 -7.75 0.87
C GLU A 132 5.52 -8.96 0.27
N LEU A 133 6.59 -8.73 -0.54
CA LEU A 133 7.24 -9.78 -1.33
C LEU A 133 8.71 -10.02 -0.98
N GLY A 134 9.31 -9.19 -0.11
CA GLY A 134 10.73 -9.28 0.22
C GLY A 134 11.67 -8.82 -0.90
N ILE A 135 11.16 -8.21 -1.98
CA ILE A 135 11.97 -7.74 -3.11
C ILE A 135 12.64 -6.42 -2.75
N LYS A 136 13.98 -6.40 -2.80
CA LYS A 136 14.76 -5.18 -2.61
C LYS A 136 14.98 -4.49 -3.96
N ALA A 137 14.18 -3.46 -4.21
CA ALA A 137 14.25 -2.63 -5.39
C ALA A 137 14.80 -1.23 -5.06
N SER A 138 15.30 -0.55 -6.08
CA SER A 138 15.61 0.89 -6.07
C SER A 138 14.64 1.62 -7.00
N VAL A 139 14.62 2.95 -6.96
CA VAL A 139 13.79 3.78 -7.85
C VAL A 139 14.06 3.46 -9.33
N ASP A 140 15.33 3.21 -9.69
CA ASP A 140 15.74 2.89 -11.07
C ASP A 140 15.22 1.52 -11.55
N ASP A 141 14.74 0.68 -10.65
CA ASP A 141 14.18 -0.65 -10.96
C ASP A 141 12.69 -0.61 -11.27
N LEU A 142 12.03 0.49 -10.92
CA LEU A 142 10.61 0.72 -11.14
C LEU A 142 10.41 1.72 -12.28
N GLN A 143 9.57 1.36 -13.23
CA GLN A 143 9.17 2.28 -14.28
C GLN A 143 7.76 2.79 -14.00
N PHE A 144 7.63 4.09 -13.68
CA PHE A 144 6.33 4.75 -13.65
C PHE A 144 5.74 4.77 -15.06
N VAL A 145 4.49 4.36 -15.20
CA VAL A 145 3.82 4.27 -16.51
C VAL A 145 2.68 5.27 -16.64
N ASP A 146 1.76 5.29 -15.69
CA ASP A 146 0.56 6.13 -15.74
C ASP A 146 -0.15 6.11 -14.38
N THR A 147 -1.27 6.83 -14.28
CA THR A 147 -2.20 6.76 -13.15
C THR A 147 -3.59 6.36 -13.63
N PHE A 148 -4.41 5.81 -12.73
CA PHE A 148 -5.84 5.60 -12.99
C PHE A 148 -6.65 5.78 -11.72
N VAL A 149 -7.96 5.99 -11.90
CA VAL A 149 -8.90 6.17 -10.79
C VAL A 149 -9.51 4.83 -10.41
N ILE A 150 -9.51 4.50 -9.12
CA ILE A 150 -10.31 3.45 -8.54
C ILE A 150 -11.44 4.13 -7.77
N GLN A 151 -12.69 3.79 -8.09
CA GLN A 151 -13.83 4.30 -7.37
C GLN A 151 -14.95 3.27 -7.36
N TYR A 152 -15.30 2.78 -6.16
CA TYR A 152 -16.44 1.90 -5.97
C TYR A 152 -16.97 1.96 -4.53
N GLU A 153 -18.20 1.50 -4.35
CA GLU A 153 -18.78 1.24 -3.05
C GLU A 153 -19.24 -0.21 -3.00
N LYS A 154 -18.86 -0.92 -1.95
CA LYS A 154 -19.19 -2.33 -1.78
C LYS A 154 -19.27 -2.70 -0.31
N GLU A 155 -20.24 -3.58 0.01
CA GLU A 155 -20.34 -4.13 1.34
C GLU A 155 -19.40 -5.33 1.52
N PHE A 156 -18.58 -5.30 2.59
CA PHE A 156 -17.79 -6.42 3.06
C PHE A 156 -18.07 -6.65 4.55
N TYR A 157 -18.36 -7.88 4.91
CA TYR A 157 -18.63 -8.27 6.31
C TYR A 157 -19.67 -7.38 7.02
N GLY A 158 -20.69 -6.94 6.32
CA GLY A 158 -21.76 -6.08 6.85
C GLY A 158 -21.37 -4.62 7.03
N LYS A 159 -20.22 -4.19 6.51
CA LYS A 159 -19.76 -2.80 6.52
C LYS A 159 -19.59 -2.28 5.11
N MET A 160 -20.07 -1.06 4.88
CA MET A 160 -19.86 -0.37 3.61
C MET A 160 -18.42 0.09 3.50
N PHE A 161 -17.74 -0.32 2.43
CA PHE A 161 -16.41 0.11 2.05
C PHE A 161 -16.53 0.99 0.80
N LYS A 162 -16.03 2.21 0.88
CA LYS A 162 -16.05 3.18 -0.21
C LYS A 162 -14.62 3.46 -0.61
N ASP A 163 -14.28 3.04 -1.79
CA ASP A 163 -12.95 3.26 -2.34
C ASP A 163 -12.93 4.47 -3.25
N SER A 164 -11.91 5.31 -3.11
CA SER A 164 -11.71 6.50 -3.95
C SER A 164 -10.21 6.79 -4.02
N GLU A 165 -9.54 6.20 -5.01
CA GLU A 165 -8.08 6.24 -5.11
C GLU A 165 -7.60 6.81 -6.45
N ILE A 166 -6.47 7.50 -6.40
CA ILE A 166 -5.61 7.72 -7.56
C ILE A 166 -4.45 6.74 -7.44
N ALA A 167 -4.46 5.71 -8.26
CA ALA A 167 -3.46 4.65 -8.26
C ALA A 167 -2.31 4.98 -9.20
N PHE A 168 -1.09 5.03 -8.69
CA PHE A 168 0.16 5.23 -9.43
C PHE A 168 0.68 3.86 -9.88
N VAL A 169 0.79 3.65 -11.19
CA VAL A 169 1.17 2.37 -11.79
C VAL A 169 2.65 2.33 -12.09
N TYR A 170 3.33 1.39 -11.46
CA TYR A 170 4.73 1.08 -11.68
C TYR A 170 4.87 -0.31 -12.28
N VAL A 171 5.82 -0.49 -13.18
CA VAL A 171 6.19 -1.79 -13.75
C VAL A 171 7.59 -2.18 -13.32
N TYR A 172 7.73 -3.44 -12.88
CA TYR A 172 9.00 -4.08 -12.52
C TYR A 172 9.26 -5.24 -13.46
N THR A 173 10.41 -5.22 -14.14
CA THR A 173 10.74 -6.21 -15.20
C THR A 173 11.97 -7.06 -14.90
N LYS A 174 12.63 -6.84 -13.74
CA LYS A 174 13.76 -7.70 -13.36
C LYS A 174 13.28 -9.13 -13.08
N PRO A 175 14.13 -10.13 -13.31
CA PRO A 175 13.79 -11.52 -13.00
C PRO A 175 13.38 -11.72 -11.54
N VAL A 176 12.27 -12.41 -11.33
CA VAL A 176 11.78 -12.77 -10.00
C VAL A 176 11.65 -14.29 -9.93
N ASN A 177 12.34 -14.90 -8.95
CA ASN A 177 12.16 -16.28 -8.56
C ASN A 177 11.14 -16.34 -7.42
N ILE A 178 9.95 -16.89 -7.69
CA ILE A 178 8.86 -16.93 -6.70
C ILE A 178 9.19 -17.78 -5.47
N ASP A 179 10.09 -18.77 -5.61
CA ASP A 179 10.50 -19.64 -4.51
C ASP A 179 11.45 -18.95 -3.51
N GLU A 180 12.02 -17.80 -3.90
CA GLU A 180 12.92 -16.99 -3.07
C GLU A 180 12.23 -15.81 -2.40
N LEU A 181 10.94 -15.57 -2.68
CA LEU A 181 10.19 -14.47 -2.11
C LEU A 181 9.92 -14.69 -0.62
N THR A 182 9.99 -13.60 0.13
CA THR A 182 9.58 -13.57 1.54
C THR A 182 8.22 -12.89 1.63
N LEU A 183 7.16 -13.68 1.70
CA LEU A 183 5.80 -13.16 1.70
C LEU A 183 5.35 -12.72 3.08
N GLN A 184 4.75 -11.53 3.17
CA GLN A 184 4.09 -11.01 4.36
C GLN A 184 2.76 -11.74 4.56
N LYS A 185 2.74 -12.74 5.44
CA LYS A 185 1.60 -13.67 5.62
C LYS A 185 0.32 -13.03 6.12
N GLU A 186 0.43 -11.86 6.73
CA GLU A 186 -0.70 -11.04 7.17
C GLU A 186 -1.44 -10.42 5.97
N GLU A 187 -0.73 -10.20 4.85
CA GLU A 187 -1.25 -9.53 3.66
C GLU A 187 -1.64 -10.51 2.54
N LEU A 188 -0.83 -11.56 2.32
CA LEU A 188 -0.99 -12.47 1.19
C LEU A 188 -0.70 -13.93 1.52
N ASP A 189 -1.50 -14.83 0.93
CA ASP A 189 -1.37 -16.29 1.06
C ASP A 189 -0.38 -16.89 0.04
N GLY A 190 -0.03 -16.16 -1.02
CA GLY A 190 0.85 -16.64 -2.07
C GLY A 190 0.95 -15.71 -3.26
N VAL A 191 1.74 -16.13 -4.24
CA VAL A 191 1.87 -15.46 -5.54
C VAL A 191 1.84 -16.48 -6.67
N GLU A 192 1.38 -16.08 -7.86
CA GLU A 192 1.29 -16.95 -9.04
C GLU A 192 1.47 -16.15 -10.32
N TRP A 193 2.20 -16.72 -11.30
CA TRP A 193 2.32 -16.14 -12.62
C TRP A 193 1.10 -16.48 -13.47
N PHE A 194 0.57 -15.49 -14.16
CA PHE A 194 -0.55 -15.62 -15.08
C PHE A 194 -0.23 -14.96 -16.41
N ASN A 195 -0.77 -15.51 -17.50
CA ASN A 195 -0.78 -14.80 -18.78
C ASN A 195 -1.56 -13.49 -18.64
N LEU A 196 -0.95 -12.38 -19.04
CA LEU A 196 -1.49 -11.01 -18.85
C LEU A 196 -2.82 -10.81 -19.58
N GLU A 197 -2.93 -11.31 -20.81
CA GLU A 197 -4.16 -11.18 -21.61
C GLU A 197 -5.31 -12.00 -21.00
N TYR A 198 -5.01 -13.20 -20.51
CA TYR A 198 -5.98 -14.03 -19.80
C TYR A 198 -6.54 -13.32 -18.57
N VAL A 199 -5.66 -12.78 -17.69
CA VAL A 199 -6.10 -12.06 -16.48
C VAL A 199 -6.96 -10.87 -16.86
N TYR A 200 -6.54 -10.07 -17.85
CA TYR A 200 -7.29 -8.91 -18.30
C TYR A 200 -8.71 -9.29 -18.74
N GLU A 201 -8.87 -10.31 -19.58
CA GLU A 201 -10.18 -10.77 -20.02
C GLU A 201 -11.05 -11.32 -18.90
N GLU A 202 -10.46 -12.05 -17.96
CA GLU A 202 -11.18 -12.60 -16.82
C GLU A 202 -11.62 -11.50 -15.84
N CYS A 203 -10.79 -10.49 -15.58
CA CYS A 203 -11.19 -9.33 -14.76
C CYS A 203 -12.33 -8.53 -15.43
N ARG A 204 -12.30 -8.35 -16.75
CA ARG A 204 -13.39 -7.70 -17.50
C ARG A 204 -14.71 -8.46 -17.42
N LYS A 205 -14.67 -9.79 -17.33
CA LYS A 205 -15.84 -10.66 -17.15
C LYS A 205 -16.27 -10.78 -15.67
N HIS A 206 -15.62 -10.06 -14.76
CA HIS A 206 -15.86 -10.12 -13.32
C HIS A 206 -15.68 -11.52 -12.73
N ASN A 207 -14.70 -12.30 -13.24
CA ASN A 207 -14.37 -13.60 -12.67
C ASN A 207 -13.94 -13.45 -11.20
N GLN A 208 -14.63 -14.16 -10.31
CA GLN A 208 -14.44 -14.04 -8.86
C GLN A 208 -13.08 -14.54 -8.35
N LYS A 209 -12.29 -15.20 -9.20
CA LYS A 209 -10.89 -15.58 -8.89
C LYS A 209 -10.01 -14.34 -8.75
N PHE A 210 -10.32 -13.26 -9.47
CA PHE A 210 -9.51 -12.06 -9.57
C PHE A 210 -10.22 -10.83 -8.98
N CYS A 211 -9.43 -9.91 -8.44
CA CYS A 211 -9.87 -8.55 -8.07
C CYS A 211 -8.90 -7.48 -8.57
N ALA A 212 -7.89 -7.86 -9.35
CA ALA A 212 -6.95 -6.93 -9.96
C ALA A 212 -7.71 -5.88 -10.82
N PRO A 213 -7.41 -4.58 -10.64
CA PRO A 213 -8.16 -3.52 -11.28
C PRO A 213 -7.92 -3.49 -12.79
N VAL A 214 -9.01 -3.50 -13.57
CA VAL A 214 -8.96 -3.51 -15.05
C VAL A 214 -8.19 -2.30 -15.59
N GLY A 215 -8.31 -1.12 -14.96
CA GLY A 215 -7.57 0.09 -15.36
C GLY A 215 -6.06 -0.09 -15.28
N GLY A 216 -5.57 -0.68 -14.19
CA GLY A 216 -4.15 -1.00 -14.03
C GLY A 216 -3.67 -2.02 -15.07
N LEU A 217 -4.43 -3.12 -15.26
CA LEU A 217 -4.13 -4.12 -16.28
C LEU A 217 -4.07 -3.53 -17.70
N GLU A 218 -4.96 -2.59 -18.05
CA GLU A 218 -4.94 -1.92 -19.34
C GLU A 218 -3.66 -1.09 -19.56
N ILE A 219 -3.21 -0.38 -18.52
CA ILE A 219 -1.96 0.39 -18.53
C ILE A 219 -0.77 -0.55 -18.76
N VAL A 220 -0.69 -1.65 -18.02
CA VAL A 220 0.38 -2.65 -18.12
C VAL A 220 0.40 -3.31 -19.50
N ARG A 221 -0.76 -3.65 -20.07
CA ARG A 221 -0.87 -4.19 -21.43
C ARG A 221 -0.34 -3.22 -22.49
N ARG A 222 -0.66 -1.92 -22.38
CA ARG A 222 -0.10 -0.88 -23.28
C ARG A 222 1.41 -0.79 -23.16
N PHE A 223 1.92 -0.82 -21.93
CA PHE A 223 3.35 -0.82 -21.65
C PHE A 223 4.07 -2.01 -22.30
N VAL A 224 3.59 -3.24 -22.06
CA VAL A 224 4.15 -4.47 -22.63
C VAL A 224 4.17 -4.45 -24.15
N ARG A 225 3.08 -4.02 -24.79
CA ARG A 225 3.02 -3.87 -26.27
C ARG A 225 3.98 -2.83 -26.81
N GLY A 226 4.21 -1.73 -26.07
CA GLY A 226 5.13 -0.66 -26.47
C GLY A 226 6.60 -1.03 -26.32
N THR A 227 6.94 -1.90 -25.36
CA THR A 227 8.32 -2.31 -25.07
C THR A 227 8.72 -3.63 -25.74
N GLY A 228 7.77 -4.41 -26.25
CA GLY A 228 8.01 -5.71 -26.88
C GLY A 228 8.36 -6.83 -25.89
N LEU A 229 7.94 -6.66 -24.61
CA LEU A 229 8.01 -7.69 -23.57
C LEU A 229 7.09 -8.86 -23.87
#